data_bc41dffc7e1f0d16d4365d67ef71637e
#
_entry.id   bc41dffc7e1f0d16d4365d67ef71637e
#
_cell.length_a   1.000
_cell.length_b   1.000
_cell.length_c   1.000
_cell.angle_alpha   90.00
_cell.angle_beta   90.00
_cell.angle_gamma   90.00
#
_symmetry.space_group_name_H-M   'P 1'
#
loop_
_entity.id
_entity.type
_entity.pdbx_description
1 polymer ?
#
loop_
_entity_poly.entity_id
_entity_poly.type
_entity_poly.pdbx_seq_one_letter_code
_entity_poly.pdbx_strand_id
1 'polypeptide(L)'
;MNTKTFIKKYTMVIALGVVFILFAVLTQGRLLYPQNLSNLLLQNAYVLVMACGMLLCILTGGNIDLSVGSTVCLVGAIAAQLLANTGLHPVFVILICLLLSIVIGIWQGFWIGNVHIPPFICTLAGMFLFRGLGRAILGSKTVSIANKTFLNIFASYINVPGLDDQVKWSAFIVGIVISALLIANTFRARAQKAKKGYKQSAAASEFAKIAVIDALILFYTWKLAHYKGIPVMALWVVAVCLIYAFITSKTAFGRYFYAVGGNEKATKLSGINTEKVYFMAYTSMSLLAGLSGLLMAARIGSVNGDTGNSFEMDAIGSCFIGGASAYGGSGTVPGIIVGAILLGVINQGMSIIGLDNNWQYVVKGAVLLVAVIFDVVSNKKTGKAG
;
A
#
# COMPACT_ATOMS: atom_id res chain seq x y z
N MET A 1 -24.10 4.46 -20.34
CA MET A 1 -23.46 3.33 -19.66
C MET A 1 -24.53 2.68 -18.79
N ASN A 2 -24.78 1.39 -18.98
CA ASN A 2 -25.88 0.70 -18.28
C ASN A 2 -25.56 0.66 -16.77
N THR A 3 -26.54 0.90 -15.90
CA THR A 3 -26.38 0.97 -14.42
C THR A 3 -25.59 -0.25 -13.88
N LYS A 4 -25.82 -1.43 -14.40
CA LYS A 4 -25.08 -2.66 -14.04
C LYS A 4 -23.57 -2.57 -14.35
N THR A 5 -23.19 -1.99 -15.49
CA THR A 5 -21.79 -1.82 -15.89
C THR A 5 -21.09 -0.74 -15.05
N PHE A 6 -21.83 0.31 -14.66
CA PHE A 6 -21.33 1.35 -13.76
C PHE A 6 -21.04 0.79 -12.38
N ILE A 7 -21.99 0.09 -11.77
CA ILE A 7 -21.83 -0.52 -10.45
C ILE A 7 -20.63 -1.47 -10.47
N LYS A 8 -20.52 -2.39 -11.46
CA LYS A 8 -19.41 -3.34 -11.56
C LYS A 8 -18.04 -2.65 -11.65
N LYS A 9 -17.94 -1.51 -12.34
CA LYS A 9 -16.67 -0.76 -12.50
C LYS A 9 -16.25 0.00 -11.24
N TYR A 10 -17.21 0.46 -10.43
CA TYR A 10 -16.95 1.32 -9.27
C TYR A 10 -17.28 0.67 -7.94
N THR A 11 -17.53 -0.66 -7.91
CA THR A 11 -17.92 -1.43 -6.71
C THR A 11 -17.03 -1.12 -5.51
N MET A 12 -15.70 -1.13 -5.69
CA MET A 12 -14.76 -0.92 -4.60
C MET A 12 -14.76 0.53 -4.08
N VAL A 13 -14.92 1.50 -4.97
CA VAL A 13 -15.02 2.91 -4.57
C VAL A 13 -16.33 3.18 -3.84
N ILE A 14 -17.43 2.54 -4.29
CA ILE A 14 -18.73 2.61 -3.61
C ILE A 14 -18.64 1.95 -2.23
N ALA A 15 -18.02 0.78 -2.13
CA ALA A 15 -17.79 0.10 -0.86
C ALA A 15 -16.98 0.97 0.12
N LEU A 16 -15.90 1.61 -0.37
CA LEU A 16 -15.14 2.58 0.42
C LEU A 16 -16.01 3.73 0.93
N GLY A 17 -16.84 4.31 0.06
CA GLY A 17 -17.75 5.40 0.44
C GLY A 17 -18.77 4.96 1.51
N VAL A 18 -19.37 3.77 1.35
CA VAL A 18 -20.32 3.20 2.31
C VAL A 18 -19.67 2.94 3.66
N VAL A 19 -18.49 2.31 3.67
CA VAL A 19 -17.75 2.01 4.90
C VAL A 19 -17.28 3.30 5.59
N PHE A 20 -16.82 4.28 4.82
CA PHE A 20 -16.42 5.58 5.36
C PHE A 20 -17.60 6.30 6.04
N ILE A 21 -18.77 6.36 5.39
CA ILE A 21 -20.00 6.93 5.96
C ILE A 21 -20.44 6.16 7.20
N LEU A 22 -20.43 4.82 7.14
CA LEU A 22 -20.77 3.98 8.27
C LEU A 22 -19.91 4.31 9.51
N PHE A 23 -18.58 4.35 9.35
CA PHE A 23 -17.71 4.69 10.47
C PHE A 23 -17.79 6.17 10.86
N ALA A 24 -18.05 7.09 9.94
CA ALA A 24 -18.31 8.49 10.29
C ALA A 24 -19.53 8.62 11.22
N VAL A 25 -20.60 7.85 10.97
CA VAL A 25 -21.79 7.81 11.82
C VAL A 25 -21.50 7.10 13.15
N LEU A 26 -20.90 5.89 13.12
CA LEU A 26 -20.61 5.10 14.32
C LEU A 26 -19.65 5.83 15.29
N THR A 27 -18.72 6.62 14.76
CA THR A 27 -17.77 7.42 15.53
C THR A 27 -18.34 8.79 15.93
N GLN A 28 -19.62 9.09 15.63
CA GLN A 28 -20.25 10.38 15.89
C GLN A 28 -19.45 11.55 15.27
N GLY A 29 -18.94 11.37 14.06
CA GLY A 29 -18.15 12.36 13.33
C GLY A 29 -16.69 12.47 13.75
N ARG A 30 -16.24 11.76 14.79
CA ARG A 30 -14.83 11.82 15.25
C ARG A 30 -13.83 11.37 14.17
N LEU A 31 -14.22 10.46 13.28
CA LEU A 31 -13.39 10.04 12.13
C LEU A 31 -12.99 11.25 11.26
N LEU A 32 -13.85 12.26 11.15
CA LEU A 32 -13.63 13.46 10.32
C LEU A 32 -12.78 14.54 11.01
N TYR A 33 -12.34 14.33 12.24
CA TYR A 33 -11.44 15.27 12.89
C TYR A 33 -10.09 15.32 12.19
N PRO A 34 -9.46 16.51 12.06
CA PRO A 34 -8.19 16.66 11.35
C PRO A 34 -7.10 15.70 11.79
N GLN A 35 -6.99 15.50 13.11
CA GLN A 35 -6.04 14.53 13.70
C GLN A 35 -6.29 13.09 13.22
N ASN A 36 -7.55 12.64 13.17
CA ASN A 36 -7.90 11.30 12.78
C ASN A 36 -7.69 11.06 11.28
N LEU A 37 -7.98 12.04 10.45
CA LEU A 37 -7.67 11.99 9.03
C LEU A 37 -6.16 11.96 8.75
N SER A 38 -5.35 12.73 9.52
CA SER A 38 -3.89 12.65 9.44
C SER A 38 -3.38 11.28 9.92
N ASN A 39 -3.93 10.76 11.03
CA ASN A 39 -3.58 9.43 11.54
C ASN A 39 -3.96 8.32 10.55
N LEU A 40 -5.07 8.42 9.84
CA LEU A 40 -5.45 7.47 8.81
C LEU A 40 -4.36 7.31 7.74
N LEU A 41 -3.77 8.44 7.31
CA LEU A 41 -2.67 8.42 6.34
C LEU A 41 -1.41 7.79 6.93
N LEU A 42 -1.02 8.20 8.14
CA LEU A 42 0.17 7.69 8.83
C LEU A 42 0.05 6.19 9.16
N GLN A 43 -1.12 5.75 9.59
CA GLN A 43 -1.37 4.34 9.92
C GLN A 43 -1.39 3.44 8.70
N ASN A 44 -1.84 3.96 7.56
CA ASN A 44 -1.93 3.21 6.31
C ASN A 44 -0.66 3.27 5.45
N ALA A 45 0.32 4.08 5.82
CA ALA A 45 1.51 4.28 4.99
C ALA A 45 2.25 2.96 4.71
N TYR A 46 2.48 2.15 5.75
CA TYR A 46 3.17 0.86 5.59
C TYR A 46 2.32 -0.14 4.78
N VAL A 47 0.99 -0.11 4.93
CA VAL A 47 0.07 -0.98 4.18
C VAL A 47 0.15 -0.65 2.69
N LEU A 48 0.07 0.65 2.32
CA LEU A 48 0.12 1.11 0.94
C LEU A 48 1.44 0.74 0.26
N VAL A 49 2.56 0.90 0.98
CA VAL A 49 3.89 0.52 0.48
C VAL A 49 3.97 -0.99 0.26
N MET A 50 3.61 -1.80 1.26
CA MET A 50 3.64 -3.26 1.13
C MET A 50 2.66 -3.79 0.10
N ALA A 51 1.47 -3.20 -0.03
CA ALA A 51 0.48 -3.62 -1.02
C ALA A 51 0.99 -3.46 -2.46
N CYS A 52 1.86 -2.47 -2.75
CA CYS A 52 2.50 -2.34 -4.06
C CYS A 52 3.40 -3.54 -4.38
N GLY A 53 4.19 -4.03 -3.43
CA GLY A 53 5.02 -5.22 -3.60
C GLY A 53 4.18 -6.50 -3.64
N MET A 54 3.22 -6.62 -2.73
CA MET A 54 2.30 -7.77 -2.66
C MET A 54 1.50 -7.92 -3.96
N LEU A 55 1.13 -6.82 -4.61
CA LEU A 55 0.48 -6.86 -5.91
C LEU A 55 1.34 -7.59 -6.94
N LEU A 56 2.67 -7.35 -7.00
CA LEU A 56 3.53 -8.05 -7.95
C LEU A 56 3.57 -9.55 -7.67
N CYS A 57 3.62 -9.96 -6.41
CA CYS A 57 3.57 -11.38 -6.04
C CYS A 57 2.21 -12.00 -6.44
N ILE A 58 1.10 -11.34 -6.15
CA ILE A 58 -0.24 -11.83 -6.50
C ILE A 58 -0.41 -11.90 -8.02
N LEU A 59 0.11 -10.94 -8.78
CA LEU A 59 0.04 -10.94 -10.24
C LEU A 59 0.71 -12.17 -10.86
N THR A 60 1.72 -12.79 -10.23
CA THR A 60 2.44 -13.96 -10.76
C THR A 60 1.71 -15.30 -10.54
N GLY A 61 0.39 -15.32 -10.35
CA GLY A 61 -0.39 -16.55 -10.20
C GLY A 61 -1.13 -16.67 -8.87
N GLY A 62 -1.47 -15.55 -8.23
CA GLY A 62 -2.15 -15.54 -6.93
C GLY A 62 -1.22 -15.83 -5.74
N ASN A 63 0.09 -15.77 -5.97
CA ASN A 63 1.09 -16.02 -4.94
C ASN A 63 1.11 -14.89 -3.90
N ILE A 64 1.34 -15.26 -2.65
CA ILE A 64 1.42 -14.32 -1.53
C ILE A 64 2.77 -14.47 -0.81
N ASP A 65 3.19 -13.40 -0.15
CA ASP A 65 4.36 -13.40 0.73
C ASP A 65 3.92 -13.21 2.19
N LEU A 66 4.02 -14.27 2.97
CA LEU A 66 3.67 -14.25 4.40
C LEU A 66 4.78 -13.68 5.28
N SER A 67 6.01 -13.56 4.76
CA SER A 67 7.16 -13.13 5.54
C SER A 67 7.25 -11.61 5.75
N VAL A 68 6.43 -10.83 5.03
CA VAL A 68 6.56 -9.36 4.98
C VAL A 68 6.50 -8.69 6.34
N GLY A 69 5.57 -9.12 7.21
CA GLY A 69 5.48 -8.58 8.57
C GLY A 69 6.69 -8.93 9.44
N SER A 70 7.29 -10.11 9.22
CA SER A 70 8.50 -10.54 9.89
C SER A 70 9.75 -9.83 9.36
N THR A 71 9.79 -9.52 8.07
CA THR A 71 10.82 -8.67 7.44
C THR A 71 10.75 -7.24 7.99
N VAL A 72 9.55 -6.68 8.17
CA VAL A 72 9.32 -5.39 8.86
C VAL A 72 9.94 -5.42 10.26
N CYS A 73 9.69 -6.49 11.04
CA CYS A 73 10.25 -6.66 12.37
C CYS A 73 11.77 -6.71 12.35
N LEU A 74 12.36 -7.55 11.51
CA LEU A 74 13.82 -7.73 11.42
C LEU A 74 14.52 -6.44 11.01
N VAL A 75 14.06 -5.79 9.97
CA VAL A 75 14.65 -4.53 9.46
C VAL A 75 14.48 -3.41 10.50
N GLY A 76 13.29 -3.31 11.11
CA GLY A 76 13.04 -2.37 12.20
C GLY A 76 13.94 -2.62 13.41
N ALA A 77 14.15 -3.88 13.80
CA ALA A 77 15.03 -4.28 14.90
C ALA A 77 16.48 -3.85 14.65
N ILE A 78 17.00 -4.10 13.44
CA ILE A 78 18.35 -3.71 13.05
C ILE A 78 18.48 -2.19 13.03
N ALA A 79 17.49 -1.48 12.44
CA ALA A 79 17.48 -0.01 12.46
C ALA A 79 17.53 0.55 13.88
N ALA A 80 16.67 0.04 14.77
CA ALA A 80 16.61 0.49 16.18
C ALA A 80 17.92 0.23 16.91
N GLN A 81 18.51 -0.96 16.79
CA GLN A 81 19.78 -1.30 17.41
C GLN A 81 20.95 -0.48 16.88
N LEU A 82 21.05 -0.27 15.57
CA LEU A 82 22.09 0.56 15.00
C LEU A 82 21.97 2.02 15.44
N LEU A 83 20.75 2.58 15.45
CA LEU A 83 20.52 3.96 15.87
C LEU A 83 20.75 4.17 17.39
N ALA A 84 20.49 3.13 18.20
CA ALA A 84 20.65 3.23 19.66
C ALA A 84 22.09 3.01 20.10
N ASN A 85 22.86 2.13 19.44
CA ASN A 85 24.14 1.63 19.99
C ASN A 85 25.36 1.99 19.16
N THR A 86 25.22 2.57 17.96
CA THR A 86 26.36 2.80 17.07
C THR A 86 26.47 4.29 16.79
N GLY A 87 26.62 5.20 17.00
CA GLY A 87 26.73 6.60 16.53
C GLY A 87 26.71 6.80 15.00
N LEU A 88 26.26 5.81 14.22
CA LEU A 88 26.16 5.91 12.76
C LEU A 88 25.14 6.98 12.36
N HIS A 89 25.47 7.71 11.30
CA HIS A 89 24.52 8.68 10.74
C HIS A 89 23.28 7.94 10.20
N PRO A 90 22.05 8.40 10.47
CA PRO A 90 20.80 7.73 10.10
C PRO A 90 20.68 7.33 8.63
N VAL A 91 21.24 8.10 7.73
CA VAL A 91 21.24 7.78 6.28
C VAL A 91 21.97 6.47 6.00
N PHE A 92 23.11 6.20 6.66
CA PHE A 92 23.81 4.92 6.51
C PHE A 92 23.00 3.77 7.10
N VAL A 93 22.34 3.99 8.23
CA VAL A 93 21.46 2.97 8.83
C VAL A 93 20.32 2.63 7.86
N ILE A 94 19.69 3.61 7.24
CA ILE A 94 18.63 3.43 6.22
C ILE A 94 19.18 2.61 5.04
N LEU A 95 20.36 2.95 4.51
CA LEU A 95 20.97 2.24 3.40
C LEU A 95 21.29 0.78 3.76
N ILE A 96 21.86 0.52 4.94
CA ILE A 96 22.12 -0.84 5.44
C ILE A 96 20.81 -1.64 5.52
N CYS A 97 19.76 -1.06 6.06
CA CYS A 97 18.46 -1.71 6.19
C CYS A 97 17.81 -2.03 4.83
N LEU A 98 17.90 -1.11 3.86
CA LEU A 98 17.38 -1.35 2.51
C LEU A 98 18.21 -2.41 1.77
N LEU A 99 19.54 -2.39 1.89
CA LEU A 99 20.41 -3.44 1.33
C LEU A 99 20.10 -4.80 1.93
N LEU A 100 19.93 -4.89 3.26
CA LEU A 100 19.50 -6.11 3.91
C LEU A 100 18.16 -6.62 3.38
N SER A 101 17.21 -5.71 3.17
CA SER A 101 15.91 -6.06 2.60
C SER A 101 16.03 -6.64 1.18
N ILE A 102 16.94 -6.10 0.38
CA ILE A 102 17.25 -6.65 -0.95
C ILE A 102 17.86 -8.04 -0.81
N VAL A 103 18.80 -8.27 0.12
CA VAL A 103 19.42 -9.57 0.38
C VAL A 103 18.35 -10.60 0.79
N ILE A 104 17.42 -10.25 1.67
CA ILE A 104 16.28 -11.09 2.05
C ILE A 104 15.45 -11.44 0.80
N GLY A 105 15.16 -10.45 -0.04
CA GLY A 105 14.40 -10.65 -1.26
C GLY A 105 15.09 -11.50 -2.31
N ILE A 106 16.41 -11.34 -2.46
CA ILE A 106 17.25 -12.21 -3.31
C ILE A 106 17.19 -13.65 -2.80
N TRP A 107 17.32 -13.86 -1.49
CA TRP A 107 17.22 -15.17 -0.87
C TRP A 107 15.86 -15.82 -1.15
N GLN A 108 14.75 -15.16 -0.92
CA GLN A 108 13.41 -15.69 -1.22
C GLN A 108 13.21 -15.90 -2.72
N GLY A 109 13.57 -14.90 -3.52
CA GLY A 109 13.42 -14.94 -4.97
C GLY A 109 14.21 -16.09 -5.60
N PHE A 110 15.38 -16.41 -5.07
CA PHE A 110 16.17 -17.56 -5.51
C PHE A 110 15.45 -18.90 -5.26
N TRP A 111 14.98 -19.12 -4.04
CA TRP A 111 14.28 -20.37 -3.71
C TRP A 111 12.97 -20.54 -4.49
N ILE A 112 12.23 -19.46 -4.68
CA ILE A 112 10.93 -19.49 -5.37
C ILE A 112 11.12 -19.52 -6.89
N GLY A 113 11.94 -18.61 -7.42
CA GLY A 113 12.10 -18.46 -8.87
C GLY A 113 13.00 -19.50 -9.50
N ASN A 114 14.17 -19.81 -8.90
CA ASN A 114 15.17 -20.69 -9.49
C ASN A 114 15.05 -22.15 -9.02
N VAL A 115 14.78 -22.37 -7.74
CA VAL A 115 14.65 -23.74 -7.17
C VAL A 115 13.21 -24.25 -7.26
N HIS A 116 12.23 -23.36 -7.53
CA HIS A 116 10.81 -23.69 -7.70
C HIS A 116 10.14 -24.22 -6.41
N ILE A 117 10.63 -23.78 -5.23
CA ILE A 117 9.92 -24.03 -3.98
C ILE A 117 8.58 -23.30 -4.01
N PRO A 118 7.46 -23.94 -3.65
CA PRO A 118 6.16 -23.28 -3.57
C PRO A 118 6.22 -22.01 -2.72
N PRO A 119 5.76 -20.86 -3.24
CA PRO A 119 5.88 -19.57 -2.56
C PRO A 119 5.35 -19.57 -1.13
N PHE A 120 4.22 -20.22 -0.89
CA PHE A 120 3.64 -20.33 0.46
C PHE A 120 4.62 -20.97 1.46
N ILE A 121 5.29 -22.06 1.08
CA ILE A 121 6.24 -22.78 1.97
C ILE A 121 7.47 -21.92 2.23
N CYS A 122 8.05 -21.33 1.19
CA CYS A 122 9.24 -20.49 1.30
C CYS A 122 8.99 -19.26 2.18
N THR A 123 7.88 -18.55 1.95
CA THR A 123 7.55 -17.34 2.71
C THR A 123 7.09 -17.64 4.13
N LEU A 124 6.42 -18.78 4.37
CA LEU A 124 6.12 -19.26 5.71
C LEU A 124 7.38 -19.56 6.52
N ALA A 125 8.35 -20.25 5.92
CA ALA A 125 9.65 -20.47 6.53
C ALA A 125 10.37 -19.14 6.81
N GLY A 126 10.35 -18.21 5.84
CA GLY A 126 10.86 -16.85 6.00
C GLY A 126 10.19 -16.09 7.15
N MET A 127 8.88 -16.25 7.32
CA MET A 127 8.13 -15.61 8.40
C MET A 127 8.69 -16.01 9.78
N PHE A 128 8.92 -17.29 10.00
CA PHE A 128 9.49 -17.76 11.28
C PHE A 128 10.96 -17.34 11.44
N LEU A 129 11.75 -17.50 10.37
CA LEU A 129 13.18 -17.19 10.39
C LEU A 129 13.43 -15.70 10.68
N PHE A 130 12.78 -14.78 9.95
CA PHE A 130 13.00 -13.36 10.11
C PHE A 130 12.39 -12.84 11.41
N ARG A 131 11.25 -13.38 11.87
CA ARG A 131 10.67 -13.07 13.17
C ARG A 131 11.58 -13.50 14.30
N GLY A 132 12.13 -14.71 14.22
CA GLY A 132 13.08 -15.24 15.20
C GLY A 132 14.35 -14.39 15.28
N LEU A 133 14.96 -14.05 14.13
CA LEU A 133 16.13 -13.17 14.08
C LEU A 133 15.84 -11.77 14.62
N GLY A 134 14.69 -11.16 14.26
CA GLY A 134 14.30 -9.86 14.77
C GLY A 134 14.17 -9.84 16.30
N ARG A 135 13.51 -10.86 16.87
CA ARG A 135 13.39 -11.02 18.32
C ARG A 135 14.73 -11.26 19.01
N ALA A 136 15.60 -12.07 18.42
CA ALA A 136 16.94 -12.32 18.95
C ALA A 136 17.79 -11.05 18.99
N ILE A 137 17.79 -10.25 17.91
CA ILE A 137 18.49 -8.96 17.82
C ILE A 137 17.99 -7.96 18.87
N LEU A 138 16.68 -7.94 19.13
CA LEU A 138 16.09 -7.08 20.16
C LEU A 138 16.34 -7.58 21.59
N GLY A 139 16.79 -8.83 21.77
CA GLY A 139 16.92 -9.45 23.09
C GLY A 139 15.59 -9.50 23.84
N SER A 140 14.48 -9.68 23.11
CA SER A 140 13.10 -9.67 23.63
C SER A 140 12.69 -8.38 24.35
N LYS A 141 13.38 -7.26 24.07
CA LYS A 141 13.11 -5.94 24.65
C LYS A 141 12.51 -5.01 23.60
N THR A 142 11.85 -3.96 24.07
CA THR A 142 11.49 -2.82 23.21
C THR A 142 12.67 -1.86 23.14
N VAL A 143 13.13 -1.56 21.92
CA VAL A 143 14.24 -0.63 21.69
C VAL A 143 13.65 0.69 21.16
N SER A 144 13.90 1.78 21.89
CA SER A 144 13.41 3.11 21.54
C SER A 144 14.34 3.79 20.53
N ILE A 145 13.75 4.56 19.61
CA ILE A 145 14.46 5.35 18.62
C ILE A 145 14.32 6.83 18.95
N ALA A 146 15.36 7.40 19.54
CA ALA A 146 15.39 8.81 19.90
C ALA A 146 16.07 9.71 18.86
N ASN A 147 16.62 9.15 17.78
CA ASN A 147 17.37 9.91 16.77
C ASN A 147 16.44 10.82 15.95
N LYS A 148 16.51 12.13 16.22
CA LYS A 148 15.66 13.15 15.59
C LYS A 148 15.80 13.19 14.06
N THR A 149 17.00 12.99 13.52
CA THR A 149 17.23 13.00 12.07
C THR A 149 16.50 11.84 11.40
N PHE A 150 16.56 10.63 11.97
CA PHE A 150 15.82 9.49 11.46
C PHE A 150 14.31 9.72 11.51
N LEU A 151 13.79 10.20 12.64
CA LEU A 151 12.37 10.51 12.80
C LEU A 151 11.92 11.58 11.80
N ASN A 152 12.74 12.61 11.56
CA ASN A 152 12.42 13.67 10.63
C ASN A 152 12.36 13.20 9.16
N ILE A 153 13.19 12.24 8.76
CA ILE A 153 13.19 11.68 7.39
C ILE A 153 11.87 10.98 7.06
N PHE A 154 11.21 10.37 8.05
CA PHE A 154 10.01 9.56 7.81
C PHE A 154 8.74 10.11 8.47
N ALA A 155 8.81 10.60 9.71
CA ALA A 155 7.65 10.88 10.54
C ALA A 155 7.39 12.38 10.81
N SER A 156 8.21 13.29 10.25
CA SER A 156 7.96 14.72 10.33
C SER A 156 6.81 15.18 9.45
N TYR A 157 6.45 16.44 9.61
CA TYR A 157 5.47 17.13 8.78
C TYR A 157 6.17 18.22 7.98
N ILE A 158 5.67 18.46 6.77
CA ILE A 158 6.14 19.57 5.93
C ILE A 158 5.67 20.85 6.59
N ASN A 159 6.61 21.76 6.84
CA ASN A 159 6.36 23.06 7.41
C ASN A 159 7.17 24.12 6.66
N VAL A 160 6.48 25.11 6.10
CA VAL A 160 7.10 26.23 5.37
C VAL A 160 7.07 27.46 6.27
N PRO A 161 8.24 27.95 6.76
CA PRO A 161 8.28 29.12 7.63
C PRO A 161 7.62 30.33 6.97
N GLY A 162 6.84 31.11 7.75
CA GLY A 162 6.11 32.30 7.26
C GLY A 162 4.79 32.00 6.51
N LEU A 163 4.56 30.76 6.08
CA LEU A 163 3.30 30.34 5.43
C LEU A 163 2.45 29.48 6.35
N ASP A 164 3.09 28.68 7.21
CA ASP A 164 2.49 27.62 8.00
C ASP A 164 2.45 27.92 9.52
N ASP A 165 2.29 29.18 9.91
CA ASP A 165 2.37 29.56 11.33
C ASP A 165 1.15 29.08 12.13
N GLN A 166 -0.06 29.53 11.79
CA GLN A 166 -1.29 29.13 12.49
C GLN A 166 -2.03 27.99 11.74
N VAL A 167 -2.20 28.13 10.45
CA VAL A 167 -2.78 27.15 9.55
C VAL A 167 -1.72 26.70 8.57
N LYS A 168 -1.63 25.40 8.31
CA LYS A 168 -0.61 24.82 7.40
C LYS A 168 -1.06 25.01 5.94
N TRP A 169 -1.00 26.27 5.46
CA TRP A 169 -1.43 26.63 4.10
C TRP A 169 -0.70 25.85 3.00
N SER A 170 0.55 25.44 3.25
CA SER A 170 1.30 24.58 2.33
C SER A 170 0.52 23.31 1.97
N ALA A 171 -0.17 22.69 2.94
CA ALA A 171 -0.97 21.50 2.71
C ALA A 171 -2.18 21.77 1.80
N PHE A 172 -2.85 22.90 1.98
CA PHE A 172 -3.98 23.26 1.15
C PHE A 172 -3.56 23.67 -0.27
N ILE A 173 -2.44 24.39 -0.40
CA ILE A 173 -1.86 24.75 -1.72
C ILE A 173 -1.52 23.48 -2.51
N VAL A 174 -0.93 22.46 -1.87
CA VAL A 174 -0.67 21.16 -2.52
C VAL A 174 -1.98 20.53 -3.00
N GLY A 175 -3.05 20.61 -2.23
CA GLY A 175 -4.39 20.16 -2.66
C GLY A 175 -4.87 20.89 -3.92
N ILE A 176 -4.74 22.21 -3.95
CA ILE A 176 -5.11 23.03 -5.12
C ILE A 176 -4.28 22.65 -6.34
N VAL A 177 -2.97 22.48 -6.17
CA VAL A 177 -2.07 22.08 -7.27
C VAL A 177 -2.42 20.70 -7.83
N ILE A 178 -2.70 19.72 -6.95
CA ILE A 178 -3.12 18.37 -7.38
C ILE A 178 -4.45 18.45 -8.14
N SER A 179 -5.43 19.19 -7.63
CA SER A 179 -6.73 19.38 -8.30
C SER A 179 -6.58 20.06 -9.65
N ALA A 180 -5.76 21.11 -9.75
CA ALA A 180 -5.49 21.79 -11.02
C ALA A 180 -4.80 20.85 -12.05
N LEU A 181 -3.86 20.02 -11.61
CA LEU A 181 -3.20 19.03 -12.47
C LEU A 181 -4.18 17.95 -12.95
N LEU A 182 -5.09 17.48 -12.10
CA LEU A 182 -6.12 16.49 -12.49
C LEU A 182 -7.07 17.07 -13.54
N ILE A 183 -7.53 18.30 -13.33
CA ILE A 183 -8.38 19.03 -14.28
C ILE A 183 -7.63 19.20 -15.62
N ALA A 184 -6.39 19.73 -15.58
CA ALA A 184 -5.59 19.94 -16.78
C ALA A 184 -5.31 18.64 -17.55
N ASN A 185 -4.99 17.55 -16.85
CA ASN A 185 -4.77 16.24 -17.46
C ASN A 185 -6.03 15.69 -18.13
N THR A 186 -7.20 15.93 -17.55
CA THR A 186 -8.47 15.52 -18.12
C THR A 186 -8.79 16.28 -19.41
N PHE A 187 -8.59 17.61 -19.39
CA PHE A 187 -8.75 18.41 -20.61
C PHE A 187 -7.79 17.96 -21.71
N ARG A 188 -6.51 17.71 -21.38
CA ARG A 188 -5.52 17.18 -22.35
C ARG A 188 -5.94 15.82 -22.90
N ALA A 189 -6.38 14.90 -22.04
CA ALA A 189 -6.83 13.57 -22.46
C ALA A 189 -8.05 13.63 -23.38
N ARG A 190 -9.01 14.52 -23.09
CA ARG A 190 -10.18 14.76 -23.98
C ARG A 190 -9.76 15.34 -25.31
N ALA A 191 -8.90 16.35 -25.32
CA ALA A 191 -8.39 16.95 -26.56
C ALA A 191 -7.66 15.93 -27.44
N GLN A 192 -6.84 15.05 -26.82
CA GLN A 192 -6.16 13.97 -27.56
C GLN A 192 -7.13 12.92 -28.14
N LYS A 193 -8.16 12.53 -27.38
CA LYS A 193 -9.21 11.63 -27.86
C LYS A 193 -9.99 12.25 -29.02
N ALA A 194 -10.31 13.55 -28.92
CA ALA A 194 -10.99 14.30 -29.98
C ALA A 194 -10.14 14.30 -31.28
N LYS A 195 -8.83 14.62 -31.16
CA LYS A 195 -7.91 14.62 -32.32
C LYS A 195 -7.78 13.25 -33.00
N LYS A 196 -7.94 12.15 -32.23
CA LYS A 196 -7.86 10.78 -32.73
C LYS A 196 -9.22 10.22 -33.21
N GLY A 197 -10.29 11.00 -33.19
CA GLY A 197 -11.64 10.57 -33.60
C GLY A 197 -12.31 9.56 -32.69
N TYR A 198 -11.80 9.36 -31.45
CA TYR A 198 -12.42 8.43 -30.52
C TYR A 198 -13.73 8.99 -29.95
N LYS A 199 -14.74 8.11 -29.81
CA LYS A 199 -16.01 8.44 -29.20
C LYS A 199 -15.81 8.90 -27.75
N GLN A 200 -16.24 10.11 -27.41
CA GLN A 200 -16.09 10.69 -26.09
C GLN A 200 -17.31 10.36 -25.23
N SER A 201 -17.09 10.16 -23.91
CA SER A 201 -18.17 10.16 -22.93
C SER A 201 -18.77 11.57 -22.80
N ALA A 202 -20.03 11.64 -22.33
CA ALA A 202 -20.69 12.91 -22.10
C ALA A 202 -19.82 13.81 -21.20
N ALA A 203 -19.57 15.05 -21.65
CA ALA A 203 -18.72 15.99 -20.93
C ALA A 203 -19.18 16.18 -19.46
N ALA A 204 -20.47 16.35 -19.24
CA ALA A 204 -21.07 16.52 -17.92
C ALA A 204 -20.71 15.37 -16.97
N SER A 205 -20.71 14.11 -17.42
CA SER A 205 -20.41 12.98 -16.55
C SER A 205 -18.93 12.87 -16.18
N GLU A 206 -18.02 13.30 -17.04
CA GLU A 206 -16.58 13.35 -16.74
C GLU A 206 -16.25 14.51 -15.79
N PHE A 207 -16.80 15.69 -16.04
CA PHE A 207 -16.59 16.85 -15.17
C PHE A 207 -17.22 16.66 -13.80
N ALA A 208 -18.41 16.05 -13.70
CA ALA A 208 -19.01 15.71 -12.41
C ALA A 208 -18.11 14.77 -11.58
N LYS A 209 -17.49 13.77 -12.20
CA LYS A 209 -16.55 12.87 -11.49
C LYS A 209 -15.33 13.61 -10.97
N ILE A 210 -14.75 14.50 -11.77
CA ILE A 210 -13.57 15.26 -11.38
C ILE A 210 -13.94 16.23 -10.26
N ALA A 211 -15.07 16.92 -10.38
CA ALA A 211 -15.53 17.83 -9.33
C ALA A 211 -15.70 17.12 -7.98
N VAL A 212 -16.21 15.87 -7.97
CA VAL A 212 -16.31 15.08 -6.75
C VAL A 212 -14.92 14.71 -6.20
N ILE A 213 -13.99 14.28 -7.06
CA ILE A 213 -12.63 13.94 -6.65
C ILE A 213 -11.91 15.17 -6.11
N ASP A 214 -12.00 16.31 -6.80
CA ASP A 214 -11.37 17.56 -6.38
C ASP A 214 -11.97 18.08 -5.06
N ALA A 215 -13.28 17.98 -4.88
CA ALA A 215 -13.93 18.33 -3.62
C ALA A 215 -13.42 17.47 -2.45
N LEU A 216 -13.21 16.17 -2.67
CA LEU A 216 -12.64 15.27 -1.66
C LEU A 216 -11.18 15.60 -1.36
N ILE A 217 -10.36 15.89 -2.38
CA ILE A 217 -8.95 16.28 -2.21
C ILE A 217 -8.86 17.61 -1.43
N LEU A 218 -9.63 18.62 -1.82
CA LEU A 218 -9.63 19.91 -1.16
C LEU A 218 -10.15 19.82 0.28
N PHE A 219 -11.20 19.02 0.51
CA PHE A 219 -11.71 18.77 1.86
C PHE A 219 -10.64 18.09 2.74
N TYR A 220 -9.97 17.06 2.21
CA TYR A 220 -8.95 16.33 2.95
C TYR A 220 -7.74 17.22 3.25
N THR A 221 -7.22 17.94 2.27
CA THR A 221 -6.07 18.84 2.45
C THR A 221 -6.40 20.04 3.33
N TRP A 222 -7.65 20.55 3.29
CA TRP A 222 -8.15 21.54 4.23
C TRP A 222 -8.11 21.01 5.67
N LYS A 223 -8.55 19.78 5.91
CA LYS A 223 -8.47 19.15 7.23
C LYS A 223 -7.03 18.98 7.70
N LEU A 224 -6.12 18.56 6.81
CA LEU A 224 -4.69 18.44 7.13
C LEU A 224 -4.07 19.81 7.48
N ALA A 225 -4.46 20.85 6.76
CA ALA A 225 -4.00 22.23 7.04
C ALA A 225 -4.35 22.71 8.46
N HIS A 226 -5.48 22.26 9.01
CA HIS A 226 -5.94 22.57 10.35
C HIS A 226 -5.40 21.63 11.45
N TYR A 227 -4.36 20.82 11.13
CA TYR A 227 -3.67 20.00 12.12
C TYR A 227 -2.16 20.26 12.05
N LYS A 228 -1.38 19.33 11.51
CA LYS A 228 0.07 19.43 11.41
C LYS A 228 0.57 19.58 9.96
N GLY A 229 -0.34 19.67 9.00
CA GLY A 229 -0.01 19.70 7.58
C GLY A 229 0.19 18.31 6.97
N ILE A 230 0.97 18.22 5.90
CA ILE A 230 1.24 16.97 5.18
C ILE A 230 2.37 16.22 5.89
N PRO A 231 2.15 14.97 6.33
CA PRO A 231 3.24 14.16 6.86
C PRO A 231 4.21 13.74 5.74
N VAL A 232 5.51 13.80 6.00
CA VAL A 232 6.56 13.38 5.05
C VAL A 232 6.37 11.92 4.63
N MET A 233 5.82 11.10 5.52
CA MET A 233 5.47 9.71 5.21
C MET A 233 4.55 9.58 3.99
N ALA A 234 3.66 10.56 3.75
CA ALA A 234 2.82 10.60 2.56
C ALA A 234 3.62 10.73 1.27
N LEU A 235 4.74 11.45 1.28
CA LEU A 235 5.61 11.57 0.11
C LEU A 235 6.25 10.23 -0.25
N TRP A 236 6.70 9.46 0.75
CA TRP A 236 7.22 8.11 0.54
C TRP A 236 6.16 7.20 -0.09
N VAL A 237 4.94 7.22 0.44
CA VAL A 237 3.81 6.44 -0.10
C VAL A 237 3.51 6.83 -1.53
N VAL A 238 3.36 8.13 -1.82
CA VAL A 238 3.06 8.63 -3.16
C VAL A 238 4.18 8.25 -4.13
N ALA A 239 5.45 8.41 -3.74
CA ALA A 239 6.58 8.03 -4.58
C ALA A 239 6.54 6.54 -4.93
N VAL A 240 6.35 5.65 -3.95
CA VAL A 240 6.25 4.21 -4.20
C VAL A 240 5.05 3.89 -5.08
N CYS A 241 3.86 4.42 -4.77
CA CYS A 241 2.66 4.17 -5.58
C CYS A 241 2.83 4.64 -7.03
N LEU A 242 3.45 5.79 -7.27
CA LEU A 242 3.70 6.30 -8.63
C LEU A 242 4.71 5.42 -9.38
N ILE A 243 5.81 5.02 -8.73
CA ILE A 243 6.82 4.13 -9.32
C ILE A 243 6.17 2.79 -9.71
N TYR A 244 5.42 2.16 -8.81
CA TYR A 244 4.79 0.88 -9.09
C TYR A 244 3.63 0.98 -10.08
N ALA A 245 2.86 2.07 -10.07
CA ALA A 245 1.86 2.35 -11.09
C ALA A 245 2.50 2.52 -12.47
N PHE A 246 3.65 3.19 -12.56
CA PHE A 246 4.42 3.31 -13.81
C PHE A 246 4.97 1.95 -14.26
N ILE A 247 5.62 1.21 -13.37
CA ILE A 247 6.17 -0.12 -13.67
C ILE A 247 5.07 -1.03 -14.22
N THR A 248 3.95 -1.19 -13.50
CA THR A 248 2.89 -2.13 -13.86
C THR A 248 2.11 -1.72 -15.11
N SER A 249 1.94 -0.41 -15.38
CA SER A 249 1.09 0.06 -16.47
C SER A 249 1.85 0.46 -17.75
N LYS A 250 3.14 0.84 -17.65
CA LYS A 250 3.89 1.46 -18.74
C LYS A 250 5.10 0.67 -19.21
N THR A 251 5.66 -0.23 -18.39
CA THR A 251 6.87 -0.96 -18.74
C THR A 251 6.57 -2.33 -19.33
N ALA A 252 7.49 -2.84 -20.17
CA ALA A 252 7.43 -4.23 -20.66
C ALA A 252 7.56 -5.21 -19.50
N PHE A 253 8.45 -4.90 -18.57
CA PHE A 253 8.69 -5.71 -17.37
C PHE A 253 7.43 -5.85 -16.52
N GLY A 254 6.69 -4.76 -16.29
CA GLY A 254 5.41 -4.81 -15.58
C GLY A 254 4.39 -5.75 -16.25
N ARG A 255 4.34 -5.78 -17.59
CA ARG A 255 3.44 -6.70 -18.33
C ARG A 255 3.79 -8.17 -18.13
N TYR A 256 5.05 -8.51 -17.83
CA TYR A 256 5.45 -9.90 -17.61
C TYR A 256 4.80 -10.50 -16.36
N PHE A 257 4.59 -9.72 -15.29
CA PHE A 257 3.86 -10.20 -14.11
C PHE A 257 2.42 -10.61 -14.46
N TYR A 258 1.73 -9.80 -15.27
CA TYR A 258 0.38 -10.14 -15.73
C TYR A 258 0.36 -11.35 -16.67
N ALA A 259 1.36 -11.47 -17.54
CA ALA A 259 1.46 -12.57 -18.49
C ALA A 259 1.71 -13.90 -17.76
N VAL A 260 2.65 -13.92 -16.80
CA VAL A 260 2.96 -15.12 -15.98
C VAL A 260 1.72 -15.57 -15.22
N GLY A 261 1.01 -14.67 -14.54
CA GLY A 261 -0.20 -15.04 -13.81
C GLY A 261 -1.39 -15.37 -14.69
N GLY A 262 -1.40 -14.90 -15.95
CA GLY A 262 -2.44 -15.26 -16.90
C GLY A 262 -2.27 -16.68 -17.44
N ASN A 263 -1.07 -17.03 -17.89
CA ASN A 263 -0.67 -18.37 -18.31
C ASN A 263 0.86 -18.49 -18.33
N GLU A 264 1.43 -19.09 -17.30
CA GLU A 264 2.88 -19.21 -17.18
C GLU A 264 3.49 -20.03 -18.31
N LYS A 265 2.88 -21.16 -18.70
CA LYS A 265 3.39 -22.03 -19.79
C LYS A 265 3.45 -21.28 -21.12
N ALA A 266 2.37 -20.58 -21.48
CA ALA A 266 2.35 -19.77 -22.69
C ALA A 266 3.37 -18.63 -22.65
N THR A 267 3.54 -18.01 -21.49
CA THR A 267 4.52 -16.94 -21.26
C THR A 267 5.96 -17.44 -21.44
N LYS A 268 6.28 -18.63 -20.90
CA LYS A 268 7.59 -19.26 -21.08
C LYS A 268 7.85 -19.64 -22.54
N LEU A 269 6.84 -20.16 -23.24
CA LEU A 269 6.94 -20.48 -24.67
C LEU A 269 7.11 -19.22 -25.54
N SER A 270 6.66 -18.07 -25.07
CA SER A 270 6.88 -16.78 -25.75
C SER A 270 8.27 -16.18 -25.50
N GLY A 271 9.19 -16.92 -24.85
CA GLY A 271 10.57 -16.50 -24.60
C GLY A 271 10.77 -15.62 -23.36
N ILE A 272 9.74 -15.44 -22.53
CA ILE A 272 9.85 -14.67 -21.29
C ILE A 272 10.40 -15.61 -20.19
N ASN A 273 11.47 -15.18 -19.51
CA ASN A 273 12.02 -15.90 -18.37
C ASN A 273 11.12 -15.73 -17.14
N THR A 274 10.27 -16.73 -16.87
CA THR A 274 9.32 -16.72 -15.75
C THR A 274 10.01 -16.77 -14.40
N GLU A 275 11.13 -17.47 -14.29
CA GLU A 275 11.95 -17.57 -13.08
C GLU A 275 12.44 -16.19 -12.63
N LYS A 276 12.93 -15.39 -13.58
CA LYS A 276 13.35 -13.99 -13.32
C LYS A 276 12.17 -13.11 -12.89
N VAL A 277 10.97 -13.37 -13.39
CA VAL A 277 9.76 -12.60 -12.99
C VAL A 277 9.41 -12.90 -11.53
N TYR A 278 9.41 -14.18 -11.12
CA TYR A 278 9.23 -14.56 -9.72
C TYR A 278 10.32 -13.97 -8.83
N PHE A 279 11.58 -14.14 -9.21
CA PHE A 279 12.73 -13.60 -8.47
C PHE A 279 12.57 -12.10 -8.19
N MET A 280 12.20 -11.32 -9.21
CA MET A 280 12.03 -9.88 -9.09
C MET A 280 10.80 -9.50 -8.28
N ALA A 281 9.70 -10.29 -8.31
CA ALA A 281 8.52 -10.05 -7.48
C ALA A 281 8.86 -10.09 -6.00
N TYR A 282 9.54 -11.16 -5.56
CA TYR A 282 9.91 -11.34 -4.14
C TYR A 282 11.03 -10.42 -3.69
N THR A 283 12.01 -10.12 -4.56
CA THR A 283 13.05 -9.12 -4.26
C THR A 283 12.44 -7.73 -4.06
N SER A 284 11.51 -7.35 -4.93
CA SER A 284 10.79 -6.09 -4.82
C SER A 284 9.90 -6.05 -3.57
N MET A 285 9.22 -7.16 -3.25
CA MET A 285 8.37 -7.26 -2.06
C MET A 285 9.16 -7.06 -0.77
N SER A 286 10.29 -7.76 -0.63
CA SER A 286 11.14 -7.64 0.56
C SER A 286 11.75 -6.24 0.71
N LEU A 287 12.12 -5.58 -0.39
CA LEU A 287 12.58 -4.18 -0.37
C LEU A 287 11.51 -3.25 0.19
N LEU A 288 10.26 -3.39 -0.26
CA LEU A 288 9.14 -2.59 0.24
C LEU A 288 8.75 -2.96 1.67
N ALA A 289 8.88 -4.22 2.06
CA ALA A 289 8.69 -4.64 3.45
C ALA A 289 9.75 -3.98 4.36
N GLY A 290 11.01 -3.91 3.92
CA GLY A 290 12.05 -3.20 4.66
C GLY A 290 11.80 -1.69 4.78
N LEU A 291 11.41 -1.03 3.68
CA LEU A 291 11.01 0.37 3.71
C LEU A 291 9.83 0.59 4.68
N SER A 292 8.84 -0.30 4.66
CA SER A 292 7.70 -0.27 5.61
C SER A 292 8.15 -0.46 7.06
N GLY A 293 9.19 -1.25 7.29
CA GLY A 293 9.82 -1.41 8.61
C GLY A 293 10.43 -0.10 9.13
N LEU A 294 11.13 0.64 8.26
CA LEU A 294 11.68 1.95 8.61
C LEU A 294 10.58 3.00 8.86
N LEU A 295 9.54 3.03 8.01
CA LEU A 295 8.38 3.90 8.19
C LEU A 295 7.67 3.63 9.53
N MET A 296 7.46 2.35 9.86
CA MET A 296 6.78 1.95 11.09
C MET A 296 7.62 2.23 12.34
N ALA A 297 8.92 1.94 12.27
CA ALA A 297 9.88 2.23 13.34
C ALA A 297 9.94 3.75 13.65
N ALA A 298 9.97 4.58 12.63
CA ALA A 298 9.95 6.04 12.79
C ALA A 298 8.61 6.56 13.32
N ARG A 299 7.48 5.98 12.87
CA ARG A 299 6.15 6.39 13.30
C ARG A 299 5.91 6.11 14.79
N ILE A 300 6.30 4.91 15.24
CA ILE A 300 6.09 4.49 16.64
C ILE A 300 7.19 5.06 17.54
N GLY A 301 8.40 5.31 17.02
CA GLY A 301 9.57 5.72 17.79
C GLY A 301 10.18 4.57 18.59
N SER A 302 9.78 3.32 18.34
CA SER A 302 10.33 2.13 18.97
C SER A 302 10.02 0.87 18.18
N VAL A 303 10.78 -0.19 18.43
CA VAL A 303 10.59 -1.52 17.82
C VAL A 303 10.63 -2.60 18.90
N ASN A 304 9.73 -3.57 18.81
CA ASN A 304 9.67 -4.74 19.66
C ASN A 304 9.46 -6.02 18.82
N GLY A 305 9.46 -7.18 19.47
CA GLY A 305 9.32 -8.48 18.80
C GLY A 305 7.97 -8.70 18.09
N ASP A 306 6.95 -7.91 18.40
CA ASP A 306 5.62 -7.99 17.79
C ASP A 306 5.39 -6.92 16.71
N THR A 307 6.38 -6.05 16.47
CA THR A 307 6.34 -5.08 15.38
C THR A 307 6.13 -5.80 14.05
N GLY A 308 5.18 -5.34 13.25
CA GLY A 308 4.83 -5.96 11.98
C GLY A 308 3.99 -7.24 12.09
N ASN A 309 3.45 -7.58 13.25
CA ASN A 309 2.55 -8.73 13.38
C ASN A 309 1.26 -8.50 12.61
N SER A 310 0.86 -9.49 11.80
CA SER A 310 -0.33 -9.46 10.92
C SER A 310 -0.32 -8.39 9.82
N PHE A 311 0.83 -7.75 9.52
CA PHE A 311 0.93 -6.78 8.45
C PHE A 311 0.79 -7.42 7.06
N GLU A 312 1.13 -8.71 6.94
CA GLU A 312 0.86 -9.53 5.75
C GLU A 312 -0.64 -9.55 5.42
N MET A 313 -1.51 -9.67 6.43
CA MET A 313 -2.96 -9.68 6.24
C MET A 313 -3.48 -8.34 5.70
N ASP A 314 -2.95 -7.23 6.19
CA ASP A 314 -3.33 -5.89 5.72
C ASP A 314 -2.86 -5.68 4.24
N ALA A 315 -1.67 -6.15 3.88
CA ALA A 315 -1.14 -6.04 2.51
C ALA A 315 -1.93 -6.92 1.53
N ILE A 316 -2.16 -8.19 1.87
CA ILE A 316 -2.93 -9.16 1.08
C ILE A 316 -4.38 -8.68 0.94
N GLY A 317 -5.01 -8.29 2.06
CA GLY A 317 -6.38 -7.78 2.08
C GLY A 317 -6.55 -6.55 1.21
N SER A 318 -5.60 -5.62 1.25
CA SER A 318 -5.61 -4.44 0.38
C SER A 318 -5.60 -4.79 -1.10
N CYS A 319 -4.84 -5.82 -1.49
CA CYS A 319 -4.78 -6.28 -2.87
C CYS A 319 -6.10 -6.92 -3.33
N PHE A 320 -6.66 -7.85 -2.55
CA PHE A 320 -7.89 -8.53 -2.94
C PHE A 320 -9.11 -7.61 -2.88
N ILE A 321 -9.24 -6.79 -1.84
CA ILE A 321 -10.29 -5.75 -1.77
C ILE A 321 -10.10 -4.76 -2.92
N GLY A 322 -8.85 -4.44 -3.31
CA GLY A 322 -8.53 -3.58 -4.44
C GLY A 322 -8.79 -4.21 -5.81
N GLY A 323 -9.24 -5.46 -5.88
CA GLY A 323 -9.62 -6.16 -7.10
C GLY A 323 -8.47 -6.89 -7.78
N ALA A 324 -7.39 -7.22 -7.06
CA ALA A 324 -6.41 -8.18 -7.54
C ALA A 324 -7.03 -9.60 -7.49
N SER A 325 -6.78 -10.40 -8.53
CA SER A 325 -7.33 -11.75 -8.62
C SER A 325 -6.54 -12.74 -7.79
N ALA A 326 -7.23 -13.58 -7.02
CA ALA A 326 -6.62 -14.69 -6.29
C ALA A 326 -5.99 -15.76 -7.20
N TYR A 327 -6.30 -15.74 -8.50
CA TYR A 327 -5.69 -16.61 -9.50
C TYR A 327 -4.52 -15.95 -10.25
N GLY A 328 -4.19 -14.70 -9.93
CA GLY A 328 -3.16 -13.93 -10.62
C GLY A 328 -3.61 -13.22 -11.90
N GLY A 329 -2.67 -12.62 -12.60
CA GLY A 329 -2.88 -11.99 -13.91
C GLY A 329 -3.78 -10.77 -13.95
N SER A 330 -4.33 -10.32 -12.83
CA SER A 330 -5.25 -9.18 -12.74
C SER A 330 -5.09 -8.41 -11.44
N GLY A 331 -5.09 -7.10 -11.52
CA GLY A 331 -4.92 -6.18 -10.38
C GLY A 331 -4.30 -4.86 -10.84
N THR A 332 -4.48 -3.79 -10.10
CA THR A 332 -3.92 -2.47 -10.46
C THR A 332 -3.50 -1.69 -9.21
N VAL A 333 -2.48 -0.85 -9.33
CA VAL A 333 -2.03 0.01 -8.22
C VAL A 333 -3.13 0.96 -7.75
N PRO A 334 -3.90 1.64 -8.61
CA PRO A 334 -5.05 2.42 -8.12
C PRO A 334 -6.08 1.57 -7.36
N GLY A 335 -6.30 0.32 -7.76
CA GLY A 335 -7.19 -0.60 -7.07
C GLY A 335 -6.71 -0.89 -5.65
N ILE A 336 -5.45 -1.26 -5.47
CA ILE A 336 -4.90 -1.56 -4.14
C ILE A 336 -4.87 -0.34 -3.23
N ILE A 337 -4.72 0.88 -3.78
CA ILE A 337 -4.82 2.12 -3.00
C ILE A 337 -6.23 2.23 -2.38
N VAL A 338 -7.28 1.98 -3.17
CA VAL A 338 -8.65 1.99 -2.66
C VAL A 338 -8.85 0.91 -1.60
N GLY A 339 -8.32 -0.31 -1.83
CA GLY A 339 -8.39 -1.41 -0.87
C GLY A 339 -7.67 -1.11 0.44
N ALA A 340 -6.46 -0.54 0.36
CA ALA A 340 -5.69 -0.14 1.54
C ALA A 340 -6.38 0.97 2.34
N ILE A 341 -6.94 1.99 1.67
CA ILE A 341 -7.68 3.05 2.34
C ILE A 341 -8.94 2.48 3.01
N LEU A 342 -9.64 1.54 2.37
CA LEU A 342 -10.82 0.90 2.95
C LEU A 342 -10.46 0.16 4.23
N LEU A 343 -9.42 -0.69 4.23
CA LEU A 343 -8.94 -1.36 5.44
C LEU A 343 -8.48 -0.36 6.50
N GLY A 344 -7.82 0.72 6.10
CA GLY A 344 -7.41 1.78 7.02
C GLY A 344 -8.58 2.47 7.69
N VAL A 345 -9.66 2.75 6.95
CA VAL A 345 -10.90 3.32 7.52
C VAL A 345 -11.53 2.35 8.52
N ILE A 346 -11.56 1.05 8.21
CA ILE A 346 -12.05 0.02 9.13
C ILE A 346 -11.18 0.00 10.40
N ASN A 347 -9.86 -0.11 10.27
CA ASN A 347 -8.93 -0.17 11.40
C ASN A 347 -9.01 1.09 12.28
N GLN A 348 -8.98 2.28 11.65
CA GLN A 348 -9.08 3.56 12.36
C GLN A 348 -10.45 3.73 13.01
N GLY A 349 -11.52 3.37 12.31
CA GLY A 349 -12.89 3.43 12.83
C GLY A 349 -13.07 2.53 14.05
N MET A 350 -12.60 1.29 13.99
CA MET A 350 -12.62 0.36 15.11
C MET A 350 -11.84 0.89 16.32
N SER A 351 -10.67 1.47 16.08
CA SER A 351 -9.87 2.09 17.14
C SER A 351 -10.57 3.28 17.80
N ILE A 352 -11.25 4.15 17.01
CA ILE A 352 -11.96 5.32 17.55
C ILE A 352 -13.17 4.93 18.41
N ILE A 353 -13.89 3.86 18.04
CA ILE A 353 -15.01 3.34 18.85
C ILE A 353 -14.54 2.52 20.06
N GLY A 354 -13.22 2.31 20.21
CA GLY A 354 -12.65 1.59 21.35
C GLY A 354 -12.79 0.07 21.25
N LEU A 355 -12.90 -0.49 20.05
CA LEU A 355 -12.97 -1.94 19.86
C LEU A 355 -11.64 -2.58 20.26
N ASP A 356 -11.70 -3.63 21.08
CA ASP A 356 -10.54 -4.40 21.52
C ASP A 356 -9.75 -4.98 20.32
N ASN A 357 -8.41 -5.04 20.44
CA ASN A 357 -7.54 -5.53 19.39
C ASN A 357 -7.89 -6.94 18.91
N ASN A 358 -8.36 -7.81 19.80
CA ASN A 358 -8.73 -9.19 19.46
C ASN A 358 -9.90 -9.20 18.48
N TRP A 359 -10.91 -8.35 18.71
CA TRP A 359 -12.03 -8.20 17.79
C TRP A 359 -11.63 -7.55 16.45
N GLN A 360 -10.62 -6.67 16.47
CA GLN A 360 -10.07 -6.11 15.23
C GLN A 360 -9.48 -7.20 14.33
N TYR A 361 -8.80 -8.23 14.89
CA TYR A 361 -8.33 -9.38 14.12
C TYR A 361 -9.48 -10.20 13.54
N VAL A 362 -10.56 -10.42 14.28
CA VAL A 362 -11.75 -11.12 13.78
C VAL A 362 -12.36 -10.39 12.59
N VAL A 363 -12.53 -9.07 12.70
CA VAL A 363 -13.08 -8.25 11.62
C VAL A 363 -12.17 -8.25 10.39
N LYS A 364 -10.84 -8.10 10.57
CA LYS A 364 -9.87 -8.17 9.46
C LYS A 364 -9.96 -9.51 8.71
N GLY A 365 -9.99 -10.62 9.46
CA GLY A 365 -10.12 -11.96 8.87
C GLY A 365 -11.43 -12.13 8.10
N ALA A 366 -12.54 -11.66 8.66
CA ALA A 366 -13.84 -11.71 8.01
C ALA A 366 -13.89 -10.86 6.72
N VAL A 367 -13.35 -9.65 6.76
CA VAL A 367 -13.27 -8.74 5.59
C VAL A 367 -12.42 -9.35 4.48
N LEU A 368 -11.27 -9.94 4.82
CA LEU A 368 -10.41 -10.62 3.86
C LEU A 368 -11.15 -11.80 3.21
N LEU A 369 -11.81 -12.65 4.01
CA LEU A 369 -12.54 -13.79 3.50
C LEU A 369 -13.68 -13.37 2.55
N VAL A 370 -14.46 -12.35 2.92
CA VAL A 370 -15.53 -11.80 2.08
C VAL A 370 -14.96 -11.26 0.76
N ALA A 371 -13.83 -10.56 0.79
CA ALA A 371 -13.19 -10.03 -0.42
C ALA A 371 -12.77 -11.15 -1.38
N VAL A 372 -12.14 -12.21 -0.86
CA VAL A 372 -11.71 -13.37 -1.67
C VAL A 372 -12.91 -14.14 -2.20
N ILE A 373 -13.95 -14.38 -1.40
CA ILE A 373 -15.19 -15.04 -1.86
C ILE A 373 -15.80 -14.24 -3.01
N PHE A 374 -15.87 -12.91 -2.88
CA PHE A 374 -16.41 -12.05 -3.92
C PHE A 374 -15.61 -12.15 -5.23
N ASP A 375 -14.28 -12.15 -5.15
CA ASP A 375 -13.40 -12.31 -6.32
C ASP A 375 -13.64 -13.67 -7.00
N VAL A 376 -13.58 -14.77 -6.25
CA VAL A 376 -13.78 -16.14 -6.76
C VAL A 376 -15.14 -16.31 -7.43
N VAL A 377 -16.22 -15.86 -6.77
CA VAL A 377 -17.59 -15.97 -7.32
C VAL A 377 -17.76 -15.11 -8.57
N SER A 378 -17.18 -13.90 -8.58
CA SER A 378 -17.21 -13.00 -9.74
C SER A 378 -16.47 -13.59 -10.94
N ASN A 379 -15.31 -14.22 -10.71
CA ASN A 379 -14.49 -14.82 -11.76
C ASN A 379 -15.12 -16.09 -12.33
N LYS A 380 -15.75 -16.93 -11.52
CA LYS A 380 -16.53 -18.09 -12.00
C LYS A 380 -17.65 -17.69 -12.97
N LYS A 381 -18.37 -16.60 -12.67
CA LYS A 381 -19.47 -16.10 -13.55
C LYS A 381 -18.96 -15.52 -14.88
N THR A 382 -17.69 -15.18 -14.98
CA THR A 382 -17.09 -14.62 -16.21
C THR A 382 -16.32 -15.64 -17.05
N GLY A 383 -16.38 -16.94 -16.72
CA GLY A 383 -15.71 -18.03 -17.46
C GLY A 383 -14.18 -17.98 -17.43
N LYS A 384 -13.57 -17.24 -16.48
CA LYS A 384 -12.11 -17.12 -16.34
C LYS A 384 -11.51 -18.12 -15.35
N ALA A 385 -12.33 -18.98 -14.76
CA ALA A 385 -11.90 -20.06 -13.86
C ALA A 385 -12.07 -21.38 -14.59
N GLY A 386 -11.09 -21.78 -15.35
CA GLY A 386 -10.98 -23.07 -16.03
C GLY A 386 -9.55 -23.24 -16.52
#